data_0c3eea8c3587c01590eadd6647e7d196
#
_entry.id   0c3eea8c3587c01590eadd6647e7d196
#
_cell.length_a   1.000
_cell.length_b   1.000
_cell.length_c   1.000
_cell.angle_alpha   90.00
_cell.angle_beta   90.00
_cell.angle_gamma   90.00
#
_symmetry.space_group_name_H-M   'P 1'
#
loop_
_entity.id
_entity.type
_entity.pdbx_description
1 polymer ?
#
loop_
_entity_poly.entity_id
_entity_poly.type
_entity_poly.pdbx_seq_one_letter_code
_entity_poly.pdbx_strand_id
1 'polypeptide(L)'
;ALTAGERLREYSARIGLLAEELARYGQERRKLEAARERYRAADGERRRADDAYREMYQRFLDNQAGILASRLTEGQPCPVCGSVTHPAPARYLEEGKEAAKDKVDRLKAVAGEKDREAARLSLEAGRLAGSLDTRYERMKQQIDAEVASWKEDWQQRIHQAEADAGGLASETGDERQGRRYFLEQWEQM
;
A
#
# COMPACT_ATOMS: atom_id res chain seq x y z
N ALA A 1 -21.09 44.13 2.27
CA ALA A 1 -19.70 43.63 2.24
C ALA A 1 -19.27 43.28 3.66
N LEU A 2 -18.63 42.12 3.86
CA LEU A 2 -18.11 41.65 5.15
C LEU A 2 -17.01 42.59 5.65
N THR A 3 -16.92 42.84 6.94
CA THR A 3 -15.82 43.59 7.55
C THR A 3 -14.51 42.76 7.46
N ALA A 4 -13.35 43.41 7.59
CA ALA A 4 -12.06 42.73 7.61
C ALA A 4 -11.98 41.65 8.72
N GLY A 5 -12.58 41.94 9.89
CA GLY A 5 -12.62 40.99 11.00
C GLY A 5 -13.49 39.75 10.75
N GLU A 6 -14.62 39.91 10.07
CA GLU A 6 -15.52 38.81 9.70
C GLU A 6 -14.85 37.88 8.69
N ARG A 7 -14.19 38.42 7.67
CA ARG A 7 -13.42 37.64 6.69
C ARG A 7 -12.28 36.86 7.32
N LEU A 8 -11.53 37.47 8.23
CA LEU A 8 -10.45 36.81 8.91
C LEU A 8 -10.95 35.61 9.74
N ARG A 9 -12.11 35.72 10.39
CA ARG A 9 -12.76 34.61 11.09
C ARG A 9 -13.18 33.50 10.13
N GLU A 10 -13.75 33.87 8.98
CA GLU A 10 -14.15 32.92 7.95
C GLU A 10 -12.94 32.13 7.43
N TYR A 11 -11.84 32.79 7.05
CA TYR A 11 -10.63 32.12 6.63
C TYR A 11 -10.04 31.23 7.73
N SER A 12 -10.02 31.71 8.97
CA SER A 12 -9.54 30.91 10.10
C SER A 12 -10.38 29.64 10.30
N ALA A 13 -11.70 29.74 10.17
CA ALA A 13 -12.58 28.58 10.26
C ALA A 13 -12.34 27.57 9.12
N ARG A 14 -12.19 28.05 7.88
CA ARG A 14 -11.90 27.21 6.70
C ARG A 14 -10.54 26.50 6.84
N ILE A 15 -9.50 27.21 7.27
CA ILE A 15 -8.18 26.61 7.57
C ILE A 15 -8.31 25.56 8.67
N GLY A 16 -9.11 25.83 9.71
CA GLY A 16 -9.36 24.87 10.79
C GLY A 16 -9.95 23.56 10.28
N LEU A 17 -10.95 23.63 9.38
CA LEU A 17 -11.54 22.44 8.76
C LEU A 17 -10.53 21.64 7.92
N LEU A 18 -9.69 22.32 7.14
CA LEU A 18 -8.63 21.65 6.37
C LEU A 18 -7.59 21.00 7.28
N ALA A 19 -7.23 21.64 8.38
CA ALA A 19 -6.31 21.09 9.37
C ALA A 19 -6.87 19.82 10.05
N GLU A 20 -8.18 19.79 10.36
CA GLU A 20 -8.83 18.59 10.88
C GLU A 20 -8.84 17.45 9.85
N GLU A 21 -9.15 17.75 8.58
CA GLU A 21 -9.11 16.72 7.52
C GLU A 21 -7.70 16.17 7.31
N LEU A 22 -6.67 17.02 7.36
CA LEU A 22 -5.27 16.59 7.29
C LEU A 22 -4.88 15.70 8.49
N ALA A 23 -5.35 16.04 9.68
CA ALA A 23 -5.13 15.22 10.88
C ALA A 23 -5.78 13.83 10.75
N ARG A 24 -7.02 13.75 10.23
CA ARG A 24 -7.74 12.50 9.94
C ARG A 24 -7.00 11.68 8.89
N TYR A 25 -6.55 12.30 7.80
CA TYR A 25 -5.73 11.64 6.78
C TYR A 25 -4.45 11.04 7.40
N GLY A 26 -3.75 11.79 8.25
CA GLY A 26 -2.56 11.31 8.96
C GLY A 26 -2.84 10.10 9.86
N GLN A 27 -4.01 10.04 10.50
CA GLN A 27 -4.42 8.87 11.30
C GLN A 27 -4.68 7.64 10.42
N GLU A 28 -5.40 7.82 9.31
CA GLU A 28 -5.68 6.73 8.38
C GLU A 28 -4.41 6.19 7.71
N ARG A 29 -3.47 7.07 7.36
CA ARG A 29 -2.16 6.67 6.86
C ARG A 29 -1.41 5.78 7.84
N ARG A 30 -1.42 6.12 9.15
CA ARG A 30 -0.82 5.26 10.18
C ARG A 30 -1.50 3.88 10.27
N LYS A 31 -2.83 3.83 10.13
CA LYS A 31 -3.57 2.54 10.08
C LYS A 31 -3.17 1.70 8.88
N LEU A 32 -2.99 2.32 7.71
CA LEU A 32 -2.50 1.63 6.51
C LEU A 32 -1.10 1.07 6.70
N GLU A 33 -0.17 1.84 7.25
CA GLU A 33 1.18 1.34 7.52
C GLU A 33 1.17 0.16 8.49
N ALA A 34 0.38 0.22 9.56
CA ALA A 34 0.23 -0.90 10.49
C ALA A 34 -0.40 -2.14 9.82
N ALA A 35 -1.34 -1.96 8.89
CA ALA A 35 -1.92 -3.07 8.14
C ALA A 35 -0.90 -3.69 7.17
N ARG A 36 -0.09 -2.87 6.50
CA ARG A 36 1.00 -3.32 5.64
C ARG A 36 2.06 -4.11 6.40
N GLU A 37 2.44 -3.68 7.60
CA GLU A 37 3.38 -4.42 8.44
C GLU A 37 2.82 -5.79 8.85
N ARG A 38 1.54 -5.85 9.24
CA ARG A 38 0.87 -7.12 9.54
C ARG A 38 0.85 -8.05 8.32
N TYR A 39 0.55 -7.53 7.14
CA TYR A 39 0.60 -8.31 5.91
C TYR A 39 2.00 -8.82 5.61
N ARG A 40 3.05 -8.00 5.70
CA ARG A 40 4.44 -8.42 5.46
C ARG A 40 4.86 -9.53 6.41
N ALA A 41 4.50 -9.45 7.69
CA ALA A 41 4.78 -10.49 8.67
C ALA A 41 4.06 -11.80 8.30
N ALA A 42 2.77 -11.75 7.99
CA ALA A 42 1.98 -12.91 7.59
C ALA A 42 2.47 -13.53 6.26
N ASP A 43 2.87 -12.72 5.27
CA ASP A 43 3.46 -13.24 4.02
C ASP A 43 4.80 -13.94 4.26
N GLY A 44 5.61 -13.42 5.19
CA GLY A 44 6.83 -14.12 5.62
C GLY A 44 6.54 -15.47 6.28
N GLU A 45 5.50 -15.58 7.10
CA GLU A 45 5.06 -16.86 7.68
C GLU A 45 4.50 -17.80 6.62
N ARG A 46 3.68 -17.29 5.70
CA ARG A 46 3.15 -18.06 4.57
C ARG A 46 4.27 -18.71 3.75
N ARG A 47 5.29 -17.93 3.37
CA ARG A 47 6.44 -18.44 2.60
C ARG A 47 7.15 -19.55 3.35
N ARG A 48 7.46 -19.37 4.63
CA ARG A 48 8.11 -20.38 5.47
C ARG A 48 7.28 -21.67 5.58
N ALA A 49 5.97 -21.55 5.73
CA ALA A 49 5.07 -22.69 5.81
C ALA A 49 4.98 -23.44 4.48
N ASP A 50 4.95 -22.72 3.35
CA ASP A 50 4.93 -23.29 2.00
C ASP A 50 6.26 -24.02 1.70
N ASP A 51 7.39 -23.41 2.03
CA ASP A 51 8.72 -24.04 1.86
C ASP A 51 8.84 -25.33 2.69
N ALA A 52 8.41 -25.28 3.95
CA ALA A 52 8.42 -26.46 4.82
C ALA A 52 7.51 -27.61 4.29
N TYR A 53 6.34 -27.24 3.76
CA TYR A 53 5.46 -28.22 3.11
C TYR A 53 6.13 -28.82 1.87
N ARG A 54 6.67 -27.98 0.96
CA ARG A 54 7.32 -28.44 -0.28
C ARG A 54 8.50 -29.35 -0.02
N GLU A 55 9.36 -28.97 0.92
CA GLU A 55 10.51 -29.77 1.31
C GLU A 55 10.06 -31.14 1.85
N MET A 56 9.08 -31.18 2.77
CA MET A 56 8.57 -32.41 3.33
C MET A 56 7.86 -33.28 2.27
N TYR A 57 7.13 -32.67 1.36
CA TYR A 57 6.46 -33.36 0.27
C TYR A 57 7.46 -34.00 -0.70
N GLN A 58 8.55 -33.30 -1.02
CA GLN A 58 9.62 -33.87 -1.84
C GLN A 58 10.27 -35.06 -1.17
N ARG A 59 10.63 -34.95 0.11
CA ARG A 59 11.17 -36.06 0.89
C ARG A 59 10.22 -37.27 0.96
N PHE A 60 8.92 -37.01 1.05
CA PHE A 60 7.89 -38.04 1.00
C PHE A 60 7.90 -38.77 -0.35
N LEU A 61 7.96 -38.05 -1.47
CA LEU A 61 8.01 -38.63 -2.81
C LEU A 61 9.29 -39.46 -3.02
N ASP A 62 10.44 -38.96 -2.61
CA ASP A 62 11.74 -39.63 -2.72
C ASP A 62 11.72 -40.93 -1.91
N ASN A 63 11.13 -40.91 -0.72
CA ASN A 63 10.98 -42.12 0.10
C ASN A 63 10.02 -43.14 -0.53
N GLN A 64 8.91 -42.69 -1.15
CA GLN A 64 8.01 -43.59 -1.89
C GLN A 64 8.72 -44.27 -3.07
N ALA A 65 9.56 -43.53 -3.80
CA ALA A 65 10.38 -44.09 -4.88
C ALA A 65 11.35 -45.18 -4.34
N GLY A 66 12.00 -44.93 -3.20
CA GLY A 66 12.87 -45.91 -2.54
C GLY A 66 12.12 -47.13 -2.04
N ILE A 67 10.92 -46.98 -1.47
CA ILE A 67 10.06 -48.12 -1.05
C ILE A 67 9.66 -48.97 -2.26
N LEU A 68 9.26 -48.35 -3.37
CA LEU A 68 8.91 -49.06 -4.60
C LEU A 68 10.13 -49.81 -5.17
N ALA A 69 11.27 -49.13 -5.21
CA ALA A 69 12.53 -49.72 -5.71
C ALA A 69 13.01 -50.90 -4.85
N SER A 70 12.83 -50.87 -3.53
CA SER A 70 13.20 -51.96 -2.63
C SER A 70 12.39 -53.23 -2.84
N ARG A 71 11.26 -53.18 -3.55
CA ARG A 71 10.39 -54.33 -3.89
C ARG A 71 10.69 -54.89 -5.28
N LEU A 72 11.60 -54.27 -6.03
CA LEU A 72 12.00 -54.79 -7.34
C LEU A 72 12.71 -56.15 -7.19
N THR A 73 12.29 -57.11 -8.01
CA THR A 73 12.89 -58.42 -8.08
C THR A 73 13.48 -58.59 -9.49
N GLU A 74 14.71 -59.03 -9.56
CA GLU A 74 15.41 -59.23 -10.82
C GLU A 74 14.62 -60.16 -11.76
N GLY A 75 14.45 -59.79 -13.02
CA GLY A 75 13.71 -60.56 -14.01
C GLY A 75 12.19 -60.49 -13.93
N GLN A 76 11.62 -59.81 -12.90
CA GLN A 76 10.17 -59.58 -12.80
C GLN A 76 9.78 -58.20 -13.34
N PRO A 77 8.64 -58.08 -14.04
CA PRO A 77 8.18 -56.78 -14.50
C PRO A 77 7.89 -55.82 -13.36
N CYS A 78 8.44 -54.62 -13.44
CA CYS A 78 8.15 -53.53 -12.48
C CYS A 78 6.66 -53.16 -12.51
N PRO A 79 5.96 -53.09 -11.36
CA PRO A 79 4.54 -52.72 -11.31
C PRO A 79 4.27 -51.27 -11.69
N VAL A 80 5.31 -50.41 -11.82
CA VAL A 80 5.18 -49.00 -12.18
C VAL A 80 5.43 -48.77 -13.67
N CYS A 81 6.48 -49.34 -14.25
CA CYS A 81 6.88 -49.09 -15.64
C CYS A 81 6.95 -50.32 -16.54
N GLY A 82 6.74 -51.54 -15.99
CA GLY A 82 6.81 -52.81 -16.72
C GLY A 82 8.22 -53.28 -17.08
N SER A 83 9.28 -52.50 -16.83
CA SER A 83 10.66 -52.90 -17.12
C SER A 83 11.10 -54.03 -16.24
N VAL A 84 11.92 -54.95 -16.77
CA VAL A 84 12.55 -56.03 -16.04
C VAL A 84 13.96 -55.72 -15.53
N THR A 85 14.49 -54.57 -15.94
CA THR A 85 15.83 -54.10 -15.53
C THR A 85 15.79 -52.65 -15.10
N HIS A 86 16.45 -52.32 -13.98
CA HIS A 86 16.60 -50.98 -13.42
C HIS A 86 18.07 -50.75 -13.06
N PRO A 87 18.85 -50.09 -13.93
CA PRO A 87 20.31 -49.94 -13.72
C PRO A 87 20.67 -49.03 -12.54
N ALA A 88 19.75 -48.10 -12.16
CA ALA A 88 19.96 -47.18 -11.06
C ALA A 88 18.66 -46.96 -10.26
N PRO A 89 18.21 -47.99 -9.50
CA PRO A 89 16.99 -47.87 -8.71
C PRO A 89 17.15 -46.84 -7.57
N ALA A 90 16.08 -46.15 -7.21
CA ALA A 90 16.06 -45.23 -6.08
C ALA A 90 16.44 -45.98 -4.78
N ARG A 91 17.18 -45.32 -3.89
CA ARG A 91 17.57 -45.87 -2.61
C ARG A 91 16.53 -45.53 -1.54
N TYR A 92 16.14 -46.50 -0.74
CA TYR A 92 15.37 -46.24 0.47
C TYR A 92 16.27 -45.58 1.51
N LEU A 93 15.89 -44.41 1.98
CA LEU A 93 16.58 -43.69 3.04
C LEU A 93 15.82 -43.87 4.36
N GLU A 94 16.45 -44.40 5.38
CA GLU A 94 15.85 -44.55 6.72
C GLU A 94 15.41 -43.21 7.32
N GLU A 95 16.15 -42.15 7.02
CA GLU A 95 15.80 -40.77 7.36
C GLU A 95 14.45 -40.32 6.76
N GLY A 96 14.00 -40.96 5.69
CA GLY A 96 12.69 -40.74 5.09
C GLY A 96 11.49 -41.26 5.89
N LYS A 97 11.70 -42.06 6.97
CA LYS A 97 10.60 -42.49 7.86
C LYS A 97 9.89 -41.33 8.52
N GLU A 98 10.57 -40.18 8.70
CA GLU A 98 9.97 -38.98 9.22
C GLU A 98 9.01 -38.26 8.23
N ALA A 99 9.12 -38.58 6.93
CA ALA A 99 8.23 -38.05 5.89
C ALA A 99 6.94 -38.88 5.78
N ALA A 100 6.29 -39.14 6.91
CA ALA A 100 5.00 -39.79 6.93
C ALA A 100 3.93 -38.89 6.27
N LYS A 101 2.98 -39.51 5.57
CA LYS A 101 1.86 -38.82 4.93
C LYS A 101 1.15 -37.85 5.89
N ASP A 102 0.95 -38.26 7.14
CA ASP A 102 0.30 -37.44 8.17
C ASP A 102 1.07 -36.13 8.47
N LYS A 103 2.40 -36.14 8.34
CA LYS A 103 3.24 -34.96 8.54
C LYS A 103 3.12 -34.02 7.34
N VAL A 104 3.09 -34.57 6.12
CA VAL A 104 2.84 -33.81 4.89
C VAL A 104 1.47 -33.16 4.92
N ASP A 105 0.42 -33.90 5.29
CA ASP A 105 -0.95 -33.41 5.37
C ASP A 105 -1.09 -32.31 6.41
N ARG A 106 -0.43 -32.42 7.57
CA ARG A 106 -0.37 -31.36 8.58
C ARG A 106 0.30 -30.09 8.08
N LEU A 107 1.48 -30.20 7.44
CA LEU A 107 2.18 -29.04 6.90
C LEU A 107 1.39 -28.37 5.77
N LYS A 108 0.71 -29.15 4.92
CA LYS A 108 -0.19 -28.65 3.90
C LYS A 108 -1.35 -27.84 4.52
N ALA A 109 -1.92 -28.34 5.60
CA ALA A 109 -3.00 -27.64 6.30
C ALA A 109 -2.51 -26.30 6.89
N VAL A 110 -1.32 -26.28 7.52
CA VAL A 110 -0.69 -25.08 8.05
C VAL A 110 -0.37 -24.07 6.93
N ALA A 111 0.21 -24.53 5.83
CA ALA A 111 0.49 -23.66 4.67
C ALA A 111 -0.79 -23.03 4.12
N GLY A 112 -1.87 -23.80 3.99
CA GLY A 112 -3.16 -23.30 3.56
C GLY A 112 -3.83 -22.33 4.55
N GLU A 113 -3.60 -22.48 5.85
CA GLU A 113 -4.07 -21.53 6.86
C GLU A 113 -3.32 -20.19 6.75
N LYS A 114 -1.99 -20.24 6.64
CA LYS A 114 -1.14 -19.06 6.49
C LYS A 114 -1.41 -18.32 5.19
N ASP A 115 -1.70 -19.04 4.11
CA ASP A 115 -2.10 -18.45 2.84
C ASP A 115 -3.41 -17.65 2.96
N ARG A 116 -4.43 -18.24 3.60
CA ARG A 116 -5.70 -17.54 3.84
C ARG A 116 -5.53 -16.31 4.73
N GLU A 117 -4.70 -16.38 5.75
CA GLU A 117 -4.42 -15.24 6.63
C GLU A 117 -3.71 -14.10 5.89
N ALA A 118 -2.66 -14.41 5.12
CA ALA A 118 -1.94 -13.43 4.31
C ALA A 118 -2.87 -12.78 3.26
N ALA A 119 -3.72 -13.57 2.59
CA ALA A 119 -4.70 -13.07 1.64
C ALA A 119 -5.70 -12.10 2.30
N ARG A 120 -6.21 -12.43 3.48
CA ARG A 120 -7.12 -11.56 4.25
C ARG A 120 -6.48 -10.23 4.61
N LEU A 121 -5.21 -10.26 5.11
CA LEU A 121 -4.48 -9.04 5.49
C LEU A 121 -4.09 -8.20 4.28
N SER A 122 -3.76 -8.83 3.14
CA SER A 122 -3.55 -8.14 1.86
C SER A 122 -4.79 -7.37 1.42
N LEU A 123 -5.96 -8.00 1.50
CA LEU A 123 -7.22 -7.37 1.15
C LEU A 123 -7.56 -6.20 2.08
N GLU A 124 -7.30 -6.34 3.39
CA GLU A 124 -7.47 -5.27 4.38
C GLU A 124 -6.59 -4.06 4.05
N ALA A 125 -5.29 -4.29 3.80
CA ALA A 125 -4.35 -3.24 3.42
C ALA A 125 -4.74 -2.57 2.09
N GLY A 126 -5.19 -3.35 1.10
CA GLY A 126 -5.69 -2.84 -0.18
C GLY A 126 -6.91 -1.92 -0.04
N ARG A 127 -7.88 -2.30 0.81
CA ARG A 127 -9.05 -1.46 1.11
C ARG A 127 -8.68 -0.14 1.77
N LEU A 128 -7.77 -0.19 2.76
CA LEU A 128 -7.28 1.01 3.43
C LEU A 128 -6.51 1.93 2.47
N ALA A 129 -5.71 1.37 1.57
CA ALA A 129 -5.00 2.14 0.54
C ALA A 129 -5.99 2.85 -0.39
N GLY A 130 -6.95 2.14 -0.97
CA GLY A 130 -7.95 2.74 -1.86
C GLY A 130 -8.81 3.82 -1.18
N SER A 131 -9.18 3.62 0.09
CA SER A 131 -9.89 4.64 0.88
C SER A 131 -9.03 5.90 1.08
N LEU A 132 -7.74 5.71 1.39
CA LEU A 132 -6.79 6.80 1.61
C LEU A 132 -6.53 7.60 0.33
N ASP A 133 -6.37 6.92 -0.82
CA ASP A 133 -6.20 7.56 -2.12
C ASP A 133 -7.42 8.42 -2.49
N THR A 134 -8.63 7.88 -2.30
CA THR A 134 -9.87 8.62 -2.54
C THR A 134 -9.97 9.87 -1.64
N ARG A 135 -9.59 9.76 -0.37
CA ARG A 135 -9.56 10.88 0.56
C ARG A 135 -8.52 11.91 0.17
N TYR A 136 -7.33 11.47 -0.23
CA TYR A 136 -6.26 12.35 -0.70
C TYR A 136 -6.70 13.20 -1.88
N GLU A 137 -7.28 12.59 -2.92
CA GLU A 137 -7.76 13.31 -4.10
C GLU A 137 -8.85 14.32 -3.75
N ARG A 138 -9.79 13.96 -2.87
CA ARG A 138 -10.84 14.88 -2.40
C ARG A 138 -10.25 16.06 -1.64
N MET A 139 -9.33 15.81 -0.71
CA MET A 139 -8.67 16.85 0.08
C MET A 139 -7.86 17.78 -0.81
N LYS A 140 -7.13 17.23 -1.79
CA LYS A 140 -6.38 17.99 -2.78
C LYS A 140 -7.31 18.93 -3.56
N GLN A 141 -8.42 18.43 -4.09
CA GLN A 141 -9.40 19.25 -4.80
C GLN A 141 -9.97 20.36 -3.92
N GLN A 142 -10.25 20.08 -2.65
CA GLN A 142 -10.71 21.10 -1.71
C GLN A 142 -9.66 22.20 -1.49
N ILE A 143 -8.39 21.80 -1.26
CA ILE A 143 -7.29 22.77 -1.08
C ILE A 143 -7.11 23.62 -2.33
N ASP A 144 -7.09 23.01 -3.51
CA ASP A 144 -6.94 23.72 -4.78
C ASP A 144 -8.08 24.74 -4.99
N ALA A 145 -9.32 24.35 -4.69
CA ALA A 145 -10.48 25.23 -4.77
C ALA A 145 -10.42 26.40 -3.76
N GLU A 146 -9.97 26.12 -2.53
CA GLU A 146 -9.78 27.16 -1.50
C GLU A 146 -8.70 28.16 -1.92
N VAL A 147 -7.57 27.68 -2.41
CA VAL A 147 -6.47 28.52 -2.89
C VAL A 147 -6.93 29.39 -4.06
N ALA A 148 -7.67 28.82 -5.01
CA ALA A 148 -8.24 29.59 -6.14
C ALA A 148 -9.19 30.69 -5.65
N SER A 149 -10.11 30.36 -4.74
CA SER A 149 -11.05 31.33 -4.15
C SER A 149 -10.32 32.48 -3.42
N TRP A 150 -9.26 32.17 -2.68
CA TRP A 150 -8.46 33.20 -1.99
C TRP A 150 -7.69 34.10 -2.97
N LYS A 151 -7.15 33.51 -4.05
CA LYS A 151 -6.49 34.29 -5.10
C LYS A 151 -7.46 35.30 -5.75
N GLU A 152 -8.65 34.86 -6.11
CA GLU A 152 -9.68 35.69 -6.70
C GLU A 152 -10.12 36.83 -5.76
N ASP A 153 -10.43 36.53 -4.49
CA ASP A 153 -10.82 37.55 -3.51
C ASP A 153 -9.69 38.54 -3.28
N TRP A 154 -8.45 38.09 -3.26
CA TRP A 154 -7.31 38.98 -3.09
C TRP A 154 -7.07 39.87 -4.29
N GLN A 155 -7.19 39.37 -5.51
CA GLN A 155 -7.09 40.14 -6.75
C GLN A 155 -8.18 41.22 -6.82
N GLN A 156 -9.43 40.86 -6.52
CA GLN A 156 -10.53 41.82 -6.48
C GLN A 156 -10.27 42.97 -5.51
N ARG A 157 -9.68 42.66 -4.35
CA ARG A 157 -9.35 43.69 -3.35
C ARG A 157 -8.22 44.62 -3.80
N ILE A 158 -7.21 44.08 -4.46
CA ILE A 158 -6.14 44.87 -5.02
C ILE A 158 -6.73 45.84 -6.04
N HIS A 159 -7.54 45.37 -6.97
CA HIS A 159 -8.19 46.22 -7.98
C HIS A 159 -9.11 47.30 -7.35
N GLN A 160 -9.86 46.93 -6.30
CA GLN A 160 -10.71 47.90 -5.59
C GLN A 160 -9.86 48.95 -4.88
N ALA A 161 -8.80 48.56 -4.18
CA ALA A 161 -7.90 49.50 -3.52
C ALA A 161 -7.19 50.44 -4.51
N GLU A 162 -6.82 49.93 -5.69
CA GLU A 162 -6.26 50.74 -6.77
C GLU A 162 -7.26 51.76 -7.34
N ALA A 163 -8.51 51.33 -7.52
CA ALA A 163 -9.59 52.24 -7.97
C ALA A 163 -9.88 53.35 -6.95
N ASP A 164 -9.92 52.98 -5.66
CA ASP A 164 -10.16 53.91 -4.56
C ASP A 164 -8.98 54.92 -4.39
N ALA A 165 -7.72 54.41 -4.59
CA ALA A 165 -6.53 55.27 -4.52
C ALA A 165 -6.37 56.17 -5.77
N GLY A 166 -6.80 55.72 -6.94
CA GLY A 166 -6.73 56.47 -8.19
C GLY A 166 -7.61 57.72 -8.17
N GLY A 167 -8.57 57.78 -7.24
CA GLY A 167 -9.40 58.98 -6.99
C GLY A 167 -8.75 60.04 -6.08
N LEU A 168 -7.63 59.76 -5.45
CA LEU A 168 -7.11 60.56 -4.34
C LEU A 168 -5.67 61.09 -4.47
N ALA A 169 -4.80 60.69 -5.39
CA ALA A 169 -3.49 61.32 -5.51
C ALA A 169 -2.72 60.93 -6.81
N SER A 170 -1.92 61.87 -7.29
CA SER A 170 -0.80 61.63 -8.19
C SER A 170 0.25 60.77 -7.46
N GLU A 171 0.23 59.45 -7.66
CA GLU A 171 1.26 58.53 -7.11
C GLU A 171 2.64 58.90 -7.65
N THR A 172 3.64 58.89 -6.79
CA THR A 172 5.05 59.01 -7.19
C THR A 172 5.46 57.75 -8.01
N GLY A 173 6.34 57.93 -8.99
CA GLY A 173 6.76 56.85 -9.89
C GLY A 173 7.35 55.62 -9.14
N ASP A 174 7.90 55.85 -7.96
CA ASP A 174 8.51 54.85 -7.09
C ASP A 174 7.48 53.89 -6.44
N GLU A 175 6.32 54.41 -6.03
CA GLU A 175 5.24 53.62 -5.43
C GLU A 175 4.55 52.70 -6.44
N ARG A 176 4.42 53.11 -7.70
CA ARG A 176 3.91 52.28 -8.82
C ARG A 176 4.84 51.14 -9.13
N GLN A 177 6.16 51.35 -9.09
CA GLN A 177 7.17 50.37 -9.41
C GLN A 177 7.27 49.30 -8.31
N GLY A 178 7.19 49.66 -7.02
CA GLY A 178 7.16 48.75 -5.90
C GLY A 178 5.93 47.86 -5.91
N ARG A 179 4.74 48.38 -6.24
CA ARG A 179 3.48 47.63 -6.32
C ARG A 179 3.48 46.64 -7.48
N ARG A 180 4.01 47.04 -8.64
CA ARG A 180 4.14 46.19 -9.83
C ARG A 180 5.08 45.02 -9.56
N TYR A 181 6.21 45.26 -8.91
CA TYR A 181 7.16 44.22 -8.50
C TYR A 181 6.52 43.20 -7.54
N PHE A 182 5.74 43.64 -6.57
CA PHE A 182 5.05 42.77 -5.62
C PHE A 182 4.00 41.88 -6.31
N LEU A 183 3.21 42.40 -7.23
CA LEU A 183 2.22 41.65 -7.99
C LEU A 183 2.86 40.62 -8.91
N GLU A 184 3.95 40.96 -9.59
CA GLU A 184 4.69 40.02 -10.45
C GLU A 184 5.29 38.86 -9.67
N GLN A 185 5.78 39.07 -8.44
CA GLN A 185 6.29 38.01 -7.57
C GLN A 185 5.17 37.10 -7.06
N TRP A 186 3.99 37.65 -6.83
CA TRP A 186 2.82 36.91 -6.38
C TRP A 186 2.22 36.01 -7.47
N GLU A 187 2.22 36.44 -8.72
CA GLU A 187 1.72 35.67 -9.86
C GLU A 187 2.62 34.46 -10.20
N GLN A 188 3.88 34.49 -9.75
CA GLN A 188 4.86 33.39 -9.97
C GLN A 188 4.87 32.32 -8.86
N MET A 189 4.15 32.54 -7.75
CA MET A 189 3.95 31.56 -6.68
C MET A 189 2.68 30.75 -6.88
#